data_0679304ba6214d5358eb5caf6442953f
#
_entry.id   0679304ba6214d5358eb5caf6442953f
#
_cell.length_a   1.000
_cell.length_b   1.000
_cell.length_c   1.000
_cell.angle_alpha   90.00
_cell.angle_beta   90.00
_cell.angle_gamma   90.00
#
_symmetry.space_group_name_H-M   'P 1'
#
loop_
_entity.id
_entity.type
_entity.pdbx_description
1 polymer ?
#
loop_
_entity_poly.entity_id
_entity_poly.type
_entity_poly.pdbx_seq_one_letter_code
_entity_poly.pdbx_strand_id
1 'polypeptide(L)'
;IEEGTEWAVFESNDKDLWARVRQSVENFLTTVWRDGGLQGSTADEAFYVKCGEETMTQDDIDNGRLIVEIGISPVKPAEFVVFRIGQWTADA
;
A
#
# COMPACT_ATOMS: atom_id res chain seq x y z
N ILE A 1 -0.67 8.87 -3.25
CA ILE A 1 -0.21 7.70 -2.47
C ILE A 1 1.30 7.67 -2.35
N GLU A 2 2.03 7.93 -3.44
CA GLU A 2 3.49 7.99 -3.38
C GLU A 2 3.99 9.05 -2.40
N GLU A 3 3.34 10.20 -2.35
CA GLU A 3 3.68 11.26 -1.40
C GLU A 3 3.56 10.79 0.04
N GLY A 4 2.58 9.92 0.33
CA GLY A 4 2.38 9.39 1.67
C GLY A 4 3.42 8.39 2.11
N THR A 5 4.28 7.90 1.19
CA THR A 5 5.31 6.89 1.48
C THR A 5 6.73 7.39 1.23
N GLU A 6 6.92 8.67 0.91
CA GLU A 6 8.26 9.23 0.65
C GLU A 6 9.25 9.02 1.80
N TRP A 7 8.75 9.06 3.03
CA TRP A 7 9.58 8.85 4.22
C TRP A 7 10.24 7.47 4.25
N ALA A 8 9.73 6.49 3.49
CA ALA A 8 10.26 5.13 3.45
C ALA A 8 11.73 5.07 2.99
N VAL A 9 12.21 6.06 2.22
CA VAL A 9 13.61 6.09 1.77
C VAL A 9 14.61 6.23 2.92
N PHE A 10 14.15 6.66 4.09
CA PHE A 10 14.99 6.86 5.27
C PHE A 10 14.93 5.68 6.25
N GLU A 11 14.20 4.62 5.89
CA GLU A 11 13.96 3.48 6.76
C GLU A 11 14.53 2.19 6.16
N SER A 12 14.88 1.24 7.03
CA SER A 12 15.27 -0.10 6.60
C SER A 12 14.05 -0.87 6.06
N ASN A 13 14.27 -1.72 5.08
CA ASN A 13 13.21 -2.53 4.46
C ASN A 13 12.89 -3.76 5.32
N ASP A 14 12.08 -3.60 6.33
CA ASP A 14 11.71 -4.61 7.30
C ASP A 14 10.21 -4.62 7.63
N LYS A 15 9.81 -5.56 8.49
CA LYS A 15 8.40 -5.74 8.87
C LYS A 15 7.79 -4.50 9.52
N ASP A 16 8.56 -3.76 10.31
CA ASP A 16 8.07 -2.55 10.96
C ASP A 16 7.75 -1.47 9.92
N LEU A 17 8.62 -1.31 8.92
CA LEU A 17 8.38 -0.39 7.83
C LEU A 17 7.14 -0.80 7.03
N TRP A 18 7.02 -2.07 6.69
CA TRP A 18 5.88 -2.57 5.92
C TRP A 18 4.56 -2.31 6.62
N ALA A 19 4.51 -2.56 7.93
CA ALA A 19 3.31 -2.29 8.73
C ALA A 19 2.94 -0.81 8.74
N ARG A 20 3.94 0.08 8.87
CA ARG A 20 3.70 1.53 8.87
C ARG A 20 3.26 2.04 7.52
N VAL A 21 3.85 1.54 6.44
CA VAL A 21 3.46 1.90 5.07
C VAL A 21 2.02 1.46 4.82
N ARG A 22 1.70 0.20 5.15
CA ARG A 22 0.35 -0.32 4.99
C ARG A 22 -0.66 0.53 5.77
N GLN A 23 -0.35 0.85 7.03
CA GLN A 23 -1.23 1.66 7.85
C GLN A 23 -1.45 3.06 7.27
N SER A 24 -0.39 3.70 6.78
CA SER A 24 -0.49 5.03 6.15
C SER A 24 -1.39 5.02 4.93
N VAL A 25 -1.22 4.02 4.06
CA VAL A 25 -2.01 3.91 2.84
C VAL A 25 -3.46 3.57 3.18
N GLU A 26 -3.70 2.68 4.14
CA GLU A 26 -5.05 2.33 4.58
C GLU A 26 -5.77 3.55 5.16
N ASN A 27 -5.08 4.37 5.94
CA ASN A 27 -5.67 5.60 6.52
C ASN A 27 -6.07 6.56 5.40
N PHE A 28 -5.21 6.75 4.42
CA PHE A 28 -5.51 7.60 3.27
C PHE A 28 -6.73 7.09 2.50
N LEU A 29 -6.74 5.79 2.17
CA LEU A 29 -7.83 5.18 1.39
C LEU A 29 -9.16 5.17 2.18
N THR A 30 -9.10 5.02 3.50
CA THR A 30 -10.28 5.12 4.35
C THR A 30 -10.90 6.51 4.22
N THR A 31 -10.08 7.56 4.20
CA THR A 31 -10.55 8.93 3.99
C THR A 31 -11.19 9.08 2.61
N VAL A 32 -10.56 8.56 1.56
CA VAL A 32 -11.10 8.60 0.20
C VAL A 32 -12.45 7.88 0.13
N TRP A 33 -12.55 6.71 0.76
CA TRP A 33 -13.78 5.94 0.81
C TRP A 33 -14.90 6.69 1.54
N ARG A 34 -14.60 7.27 2.70
CA ARG A 34 -15.58 8.06 3.48
C ARG A 34 -16.09 9.28 2.72
N ASP A 35 -15.24 9.86 1.88
CA ASP A 35 -15.58 11.01 1.06
C ASP A 35 -16.34 10.62 -0.22
N GLY A 36 -16.63 9.33 -0.39
CA GLY A 36 -17.40 8.83 -1.52
C GLY A 36 -16.59 8.55 -2.78
N GLY A 37 -15.27 8.53 -2.70
CA GLY A 37 -14.40 8.25 -3.83
C GLY A 37 -14.28 6.78 -4.19
N LEU A 38 -14.67 5.88 -3.29
CA LEU A 38 -14.62 4.44 -3.50
C LEU A 38 -15.98 3.81 -3.14
N GLN A 39 -16.29 2.69 -3.76
CA GLN A 39 -17.56 1.99 -3.61
C GLN A 39 -17.43 0.83 -2.62
N GLY A 40 -18.46 0.58 -1.85
CA GLY A 40 -18.54 -0.54 -0.91
C GLY A 40 -19.20 -0.14 0.39
N SER A 41 -19.91 -1.07 1.02
CA SER A 41 -20.54 -0.88 2.32
C SER A 41 -19.52 -1.00 3.45
N THR A 42 -18.42 -1.69 3.21
CA THR A 42 -17.33 -1.88 4.17
C THR A 42 -16.01 -1.51 3.52
N ALA A 43 -15.00 -1.26 4.34
CA ALA A 43 -13.65 -0.96 3.85
C ALA A 43 -13.10 -2.08 2.96
N ASP A 44 -13.35 -3.34 3.32
CA ASP A 44 -12.87 -4.51 2.57
C ASP A 44 -13.42 -4.58 1.15
N GLU A 45 -14.61 -4.03 0.91
CA GLU A 45 -15.20 -3.94 -0.42
C GLU A 45 -14.69 -2.75 -1.21
N ALA A 46 -14.17 -1.73 -0.52
CA ALA A 46 -13.74 -0.48 -1.14
C ALA A 46 -12.27 -0.49 -1.55
N PHE A 47 -11.42 -1.12 -0.76
CA PHE A 47 -9.97 -1.15 -1.03
C PHE A 47 -9.27 -2.26 -0.23
N TYR A 48 -8.04 -2.58 -0.67
CA TYR A 48 -7.12 -3.38 0.14
C TYR A 48 -5.70 -2.87 -0.05
N VAL A 49 -4.83 -3.15 0.91
CA VAL A 49 -3.42 -2.80 0.85
C VAL A 49 -2.60 -4.01 1.30
N LYS A 50 -1.62 -4.39 0.50
CA LYS A 50 -0.68 -5.46 0.82
C LYS A 50 0.74 -4.91 0.75
N CYS A 51 1.48 -5.10 1.81
CA CYS A 51 2.89 -4.72 1.86
C CYS A 51 3.61 -5.69 2.78
N GLY A 52 4.42 -6.55 2.23
CA GLY A 52 5.11 -7.59 2.97
C GLY A 52 5.63 -8.68 2.08
N GLU A 53 5.83 -9.86 2.64
CA GLU A 53 6.36 -11.02 1.92
C GLU A 53 5.46 -11.45 0.76
N GLU A 54 4.17 -11.14 0.80
CA GLU A 54 3.25 -11.45 -0.29
C GLU A 54 3.43 -10.56 -1.53
N THR A 55 4.14 -9.43 -1.40
CA THR A 55 4.38 -8.51 -2.53
C THR A 55 5.84 -8.40 -2.91
N MET A 56 6.74 -8.88 -2.07
CA MET A 56 8.19 -8.75 -2.26
C MET A 56 8.87 -10.12 -2.26
N THR A 57 9.80 -10.31 -3.20
CA THR A 57 10.69 -11.47 -3.18
C THR A 57 11.81 -11.22 -2.17
N GLN A 58 12.57 -12.25 -1.82
CA GLN A 58 13.73 -12.08 -0.96
C GLN A 58 14.76 -11.16 -1.62
N ASP A 59 14.89 -11.21 -2.94
CA ASP A 59 15.77 -10.33 -3.70
C ASP A 59 15.35 -8.87 -3.54
N ASP A 60 14.03 -8.58 -3.59
CA ASP A 60 13.51 -7.23 -3.38
C ASP A 60 13.87 -6.73 -1.97
N ILE A 61 13.66 -7.57 -0.97
CA ILE A 61 13.94 -7.23 0.43
C ILE A 61 15.43 -6.95 0.61
N ASP A 62 16.29 -7.83 0.08
CA ASP A 62 17.74 -7.70 0.23
C ASP A 62 18.30 -6.47 -0.47
N ASN A 63 17.67 -6.03 -1.54
CA ASN A 63 18.11 -4.87 -2.32
C ASN A 63 17.39 -3.57 -1.93
N GLY A 64 16.58 -3.60 -0.88
CA GLY A 64 15.90 -2.41 -0.39
C GLY A 64 14.75 -1.92 -1.27
N ARG A 65 14.15 -2.82 -2.04
CA ARG A 65 12.96 -2.49 -2.84
C ARG A 65 11.70 -2.80 -2.05
N LEU A 66 10.94 -1.77 -1.71
CA LEU A 66 9.65 -1.90 -1.06
C LEU A 66 8.57 -1.90 -2.13
N ILE A 67 7.69 -2.89 -2.10
CA ILE A 67 6.57 -2.97 -3.05
C ILE A 67 5.25 -3.03 -2.30
N VAL A 68 4.37 -2.11 -2.60
CA VAL A 68 3.01 -2.03 -2.05
C VAL A 68 2.02 -2.38 -3.15
N GLU A 69 1.12 -3.30 -2.87
CA GLU A 69 0.01 -3.60 -3.79
C GLU A 69 -1.26 -3.00 -3.21
N ILE A 70 -1.95 -2.20 -4.03
CA ILE A 70 -3.16 -1.49 -3.63
C ILE A 70 -4.27 -1.84 -4.60
N GLY A 71 -5.42 -2.28 -4.07
CA GLY A 71 -6.62 -2.47 -4.85
C GLY A 71 -7.67 -1.45 -4.42
N ILE A 72 -8.32 -0.81 -5.37
CA ILE A 72 -9.41 0.14 -5.10
C ILE A 72 -10.62 -0.18 -5.96
N SER A 73 -11.81 0.16 -5.46
CA SER A 73 -13.09 -0.08 -6.14
C SER A 73 -13.77 1.26 -6.44
N PRO A 74 -13.40 1.94 -7.54
CA PRO A 74 -13.96 3.27 -7.83
C PRO A 74 -15.36 3.25 -8.44
N VAL A 75 -15.80 2.12 -9.00
CA VAL A 75 -17.08 2.01 -9.72
C VAL A 75 -18.05 1.05 -9.07
N LYS A 76 -17.60 -0.16 -8.73
CA LYS A 76 -18.42 -1.21 -8.12
C LYS A 76 -17.74 -1.83 -6.92
N PRO A 77 -18.50 -2.21 -5.87
CA PRO A 77 -17.92 -2.88 -4.71
C PRO A 77 -17.19 -4.16 -5.10
N ALA A 78 -16.01 -4.36 -4.50
CA ALA A 78 -15.16 -5.53 -4.68
C ALA A 78 -14.69 -5.81 -6.13
N GLU A 79 -14.85 -4.86 -7.04
CA GLU A 79 -14.24 -4.90 -8.35
C GLU A 79 -13.00 -4.01 -8.33
N PHE A 80 -11.85 -4.61 -8.05
CA PHE A 80 -10.63 -3.85 -7.79
C PHE A 80 -9.83 -3.50 -9.02
N VAL A 81 -9.41 -2.23 -9.08
CA VAL A 81 -8.31 -1.78 -9.93
C VAL A 81 -7.06 -1.90 -9.08
N VAL A 82 -6.07 -2.61 -9.56
CA VAL A 82 -4.88 -2.97 -8.78
C VAL A 82 -3.66 -2.19 -9.24
N PHE A 83 -2.95 -1.62 -8.28
CA PHE A 83 -1.70 -0.90 -8.50
C PHE A 83 -0.58 -1.55 -7.71
N ARG A 84 0.64 -1.51 -8.25
CA ARG A 84 1.84 -1.85 -7.52
C ARG A 84 2.77 -0.66 -7.57
N ILE A 85 3.22 -0.22 -6.40
CA ILE A 85 4.11 0.93 -6.25
C ILE A 85 5.41 0.46 -5.64
N GLY A 86 6.52 0.73 -6.33
CA GLY A 86 7.85 0.40 -5.83
C GLY A 86 8.51 1.63 -5.23
N GLN A 87 9.21 1.45 -4.12
CA GLN A 87 9.89 2.50 -3.40
C GLN A 87 11.24 1.97 -2.92
N TRP A 88 12.31 2.74 -3.12
CA TRP A 88 13.60 2.41 -2.55
C TRP A 88 13.63 2.77 -1.06
N THR A 89 14.32 1.95 -0.27
CA THR A 89 14.50 2.17 1.16
C THR A 89 15.97 2.48 1.47
N ALA A 90 16.28 2.69 2.75
CA ALA A 90 17.66 2.99 3.16
C ALA A 90 18.64 1.86 2.87
N ASP A 91 18.15 0.63 2.65
CA ASP A 91 18.99 -0.54 2.32
C ASP A 91 19.35 -0.62 0.83
N ALA A 92 18.78 0.26 0.02
CA ALA A 92 19.03 0.29 -1.43
C ALA A 92 20.46 0.72 -1.79
#